data_ffb6ffc7e3faa11aec363bfdda5ac435
#
_entry.id   ffb6ffc7e3faa11aec363bfdda5ac435
#
_cell.length_a   1.000
_cell.length_b   1.000
_cell.length_c   1.000
_cell.angle_alpha   90.00
_cell.angle_beta   90.00
_cell.angle_gamma   90.00
#
_symmetry.space_group_name_H-M   'P 1'
#
loop_
_entity.id
_entity.type
_entity.pdbx_description
1 polymer ?
#
loop_
_entity_poly.entity_id
_entity_poly.type
_entity_poly.pdbx_seq_one_letter_code
_entity_poly.pdbx_strand_id
1 'polypeptide(L)'
;MRKPIDLRQHLTAALPDLQRDPERLVMTVTGGQIQATAVPKLAWQYAYTLRMIFLDWTLHSDVIMAPLLVWVHQHQNELLANPDKKGIRFDAEYLNTESMDLVVYLDLTERVIAKELAEPLGAMELVHLDDTPPMFMPKPEHWTIFIKDEKVAEWDYNKKQPPGSVAPAP
;
A
#
# COMPACT_ATOMS: atom_id res chain seq x y z
N MET A 1 7.99 8.98 1.18
CA MET A 1 7.09 7.85 1.52
C MET A 1 6.97 6.95 0.31
N ARG A 2 7.16 5.64 0.48
CA ARG A 2 7.15 4.65 -0.62
C ARG A 2 5.84 3.86 -0.67
N LYS A 3 5.28 3.53 0.49
CA LYS A 3 4.08 2.69 0.60
C LYS A 3 2.86 3.21 -0.17
N PRO A 4 2.53 4.52 -0.17
CA PRO A 4 1.39 5.00 -0.95
C PRO A 4 1.54 4.79 -2.46
N ILE A 5 2.76 4.95 -3.00
CA ILE A 5 3.05 4.75 -4.42
C ILE A 5 2.95 3.25 -4.78
N ASP A 6 3.57 2.40 -3.95
CA ASP A 6 3.56 0.95 -4.12
C ASP A 6 2.13 0.38 -4.04
N LEU A 7 1.34 0.81 -3.05
CA LEU A 7 -0.05 0.40 -2.91
C LEU A 7 -0.91 0.85 -4.10
N ARG A 8 -0.72 2.09 -4.59
CA ARG A 8 -1.42 2.56 -5.80
C ARG A 8 -1.13 1.64 -6.99
N GLN A 9 0.15 1.31 -7.22
CA GLN A 9 0.55 0.43 -8.31
C GLN A 9 -0.07 -0.96 -8.17
N HIS A 10 -0.05 -1.52 -6.94
CA HIS A 10 -0.66 -2.81 -6.65
C HIS A 10 -2.17 -2.83 -6.94
N LEU A 11 -2.92 -1.84 -6.41
CA LEU A 11 -4.37 -1.76 -6.63
C LEU A 11 -4.71 -1.51 -8.10
N THR A 12 -3.96 -0.66 -8.79
CA THR A 12 -4.18 -0.43 -10.23
C THR A 12 -3.91 -1.70 -11.04
N ALA A 13 -2.89 -2.49 -10.68
CA ALA A 13 -2.62 -3.76 -11.35
C ALA A 13 -3.71 -4.81 -11.08
N ALA A 14 -4.27 -4.83 -9.86
CA ALA A 14 -5.27 -5.82 -9.44
C ALA A 14 -6.68 -5.51 -9.96
N LEU A 15 -7.04 -4.22 -10.15
CA LEU A 15 -8.40 -3.77 -10.42
C LEU A 15 -8.56 -3.24 -11.85
N PRO A 16 -9.25 -3.97 -12.75
CA PRO A 16 -9.43 -3.55 -14.15
C PRO A 16 -10.06 -2.16 -14.31
N ASP A 17 -10.96 -1.78 -13.39
CA ASP A 17 -11.60 -0.46 -13.41
C ASP A 17 -10.59 0.66 -13.15
N LEU A 18 -9.62 0.45 -12.27
CA LEU A 18 -8.53 1.40 -12.02
C LEU A 18 -7.46 1.38 -13.12
N GLN A 19 -7.31 0.28 -13.85
CA GLN A 19 -6.45 0.26 -15.05
C GLN A 19 -7.03 1.14 -16.16
N ARG A 20 -8.36 1.08 -16.34
CA ARG A 20 -9.07 1.86 -17.35
C ARG A 20 -9.19 3.33 -16.98
N ASP A 21 -9.42 3.63 -15.68
CA ASP A 21 -9.60 4.98 -15.16
C ASP A 21 -8.89 5.13 -13.79
N PRO A 22 -7.58 5.43 -13.80
CA PRO A 22 -6.78 5.56 -12.58
C PRO A 22 -7.19 6.75 -11.69
N GLU A 23 -7.91 7.73 -12.24
CA GLU A 23 -8.35 8.93 -11.51
C GLU A 23 -9.49 8.62 -10.53
N ARG A 24 -10.17 7.49 -10.70
CA ARG A 24 -11.17 7.01 -9.73
C ARG A 24 -10.58 6.63 -8.38
N LEU A 25 -9.25 6.52 -8.27
CA LEU A 25 -8.55 6.34 -7.00
C LEU A 25 -7.82 7.62 -6.60
N VAL A 26 -8.36 8.33 -5.62
CA VAL A 26 -7.71 9.48 -4.98
C VAL A 26 -7.03 9.04 -3.70
N MET A 27 -5.75 9.37 -3.53
CA MET A 27 -4.98 9.01 -2.33
C MET A 27 -4.40 10.26 -1.67
N THR A 28 -4.60 10.36 -0.35
CA THR A 28 -4.12 11.49 0.46
C THR A 28 -3.50 10.98 1.76
N VAL A 29 -2.35 11.52 2.13
CA VAL A 29 -1.73 11.27 3.43
C VAL A 29 -2.20 12.32 4.43
N THR A 30 -2.66 11.88 5.59
CA THR A 30 -3.16 12.73 6.69
C THR A 30 -2.53 12.32 8.02
N GLY A 31 -2.48 13.23 9.00
CA GLY A 31 -2.01 12.94 10.35
C GLY A 31 -0.54 12.49 10.41
N GLY A 32 0.30 12.91 9.45
CA GLY A 32 1.69 12.48 9.37
C GLY A 32 2.52 12.95 10.57
N GLN A 33 3.32 12.03 11.13
CA GLN A 33 4.26 12.26 12.21
C GLN A 33 5.62 11.67 11.87
N ILE A 34 6.68 12.30 12.37
CA ILE A 34 8.05 11.79 12.29
C ILE A 34 8.53 11.51 13.70
N GLN A 35 8.92 10.26 13.95
CA GLN A 35 9.54 9.82 15.18
C GLN A 35 11.03 9.58 14.93
N ALA A 36 11.87 10.52 15.34
CA ALA A 36 13.32 10.40 15.23
C ALA A 36 13.93 10.02 16.59
N THR A 37 14.96 9.19 16.56
CA THR A 37 15.71 8.81 17.77
C THR A 37 17.06 9.51 17.77
N ALA A 38 17.45 10.06 18.93
CA ALA A 38 18.77 10.64 19.15
C ALA A 38 19.84 9.54 19.32
N VAL A 39 20.13 8.85 18.23
CA VAL A 39 21.19 7.84 18.13
C VAL A 39 22.36 8.38 17.31
N PRO A 40 23.58 7.81 17.40
CA PRO A 40 24.72 8.26 16.63
C PRO A 40 24.50 8.31 15.11
N LYS A 41 23.52 7.54 14.62
CA LYS A 41 23.14 7.51 13.19
C LYS A 41 21.73 8.06 13.03
N LEU A 42 21.53 8.93 12.03
CA LEU A 42 20.24 9.50 11.71
C LEU A 42 19.26 8.39 11.27
N ALA A 43 18.21 8.20 12.05
CA ALA A 43 17.14 7.26 11.75
C ALA A 43 15.80 7.81 12.22
N TRP A 44 14.74 7.52 11.49
CA TRP A 44 13.40 7.94 11.86
C TRP A 44 12.34 6.98 11.31
N GLN A 45 11.15 7.12 11.85
CA GLN A 45 9.95 6.44 11.38
C GLN A 45 8.90 7.48 11.02
N TYR A 46 8.33 7.34 9.82
CA TYR A 46 7.07 7.98 9.48
C TYR A 46 5.92 7.17 10.06
N ALA A 47 4.93 7.85 10.64
CA ALA A 47 3.63 7.27 10.98
C ALA A 47 2.56 8.20 10.41
N TYR A 48 1.58 7.66 9.67
CA TYR A 48 0.57 8.46 9.00
C TYR A 48 -0.65 7.62 8.65
N THR A 49 -1.78 8.29 8.42
CA THR A 49 -2.97 7.66 7.86
C THR A 49 -3.02 7.91 6.36
N LEU A 50 -3.06 6.84 5.57
CA LEU A 50 -3.34 6.91 4.14
C LEU A 50 -4.85 6.83 3.94
N ARG A 51 -5.43 7.90 3.39
CA ARG A 51 -6.84 7.97 2.98
C ARG A 51 -6.92 7.69 1.48
N MET A 52 -7.71 6.70 1.11
CA MET A 52 -7.98 6.30 -0.27
C MET A 52 -9.47 6.48 -0.54
N ILE A 53 -9.82 7.11 -1.65
CA ILE A 53 -11.20 7.28 -2.10
C ILE A 53 -11.33 6.58 -3.44
N PHE A 54 -12.27 5.65 -3.52
CA PHE A 54 -12.68 4.98 -4.75
C PHE A 54 -14.00 5.60 -5.18
N LEU A 55 -13.97 6.35 -6.28
CA LEU A 55 -15.11 7.11 -6.78
C LEU A 55 -15.99 6.25 -7.68
N ASP A 56 -17.31 6.46 -7.58
CA ASP A 56 -18.32 5.84 -8.43
C ASP A 56 -18.16 4.31 -8.55
N TRP A 57 -17.86 3.64 -7.44
CA TRP A 57 -17.62 2.20 -7.43
C TRP A 57 -18.92 1.41 -7.60
N THR A 58 -18.98 0.58 -8.64
CA THR A 58 -20.19 -0.19 -9.01
C THR A 58 -20.12 -1.68 -8.68
N LEU A 59 -18.92 -2.19 -8.34
CA LEU A 59 -18.74 -3.58 -7.94
C LEU A 59 -18.84 -3.73 -6.42
N HIS A 60 -18.86 -4.97 -5.96
CA HIS A 60 -18.82 -5.27 -4.52
C HIS A 60 -17.55 -4.70 -3.88
N SER A 61 -17.66 -4.17 -2.66
CA SER A 61 -16.51 -3.61 -1.91
C SER A 61 -15.38 -4.62 -1.68
N ASP A 62 -15.70 -5.91 -1.59
CA ASP A 62 -14.71 -6.97 -1.38
C ASP A 62 -13.71 -7.07 -2.55
N VAL A 63 -14.09 -6.62 -3.75
CA VAL A 63 -13.19 -6.55 -4.90
C VAL A 63 -12.01 -5.61 -4.63
N ILE A 64 -12.25 -4.52 -3.87
CA ILE A 64 -11.19 -3.61 -3.41
C ILE A 64 -10.49 -4.17 -2.18
N MET A 65 -11.26 -4.67 -1.21
CA MET A 65 -10.73 -5.07 0.10
C MET A 65 -9.77 -6.26 0.00
N ALA A 66 -10.02 -7.23 -0.87
CA ALA A 66 -9.18 -8.41 -0.96
C ALA A 66 -7.74 -8.11 -1.43
N PRO A 67 -7.49 -7.42 -2.57
CA PRO A 67 -6.12 -7.05 -2.95
C PRO A 67 -5.48 -6.08 -1.95
N LEU A 68 -6.27 -5.17 -1.34
CA LEU A 68 -5.78 -4.29 -0.30
C LEU A 68 -5.24 -5.07 0.90
N LEU A 69 -5.99 -6.05 1.41
CA LEU A 69 -5.57 -6.87 2.55
C LEU A 69 -4.39 -7.78 2.23
N VAL A 70 -4.28 -8.27 0.99
CA VAL A 70 -3.09 -8.98 0.51
C VAL A 70 -1.86 -8.08 0.60
N TRP A 71 -1.97 -6.84 0.13
CA TRP A 71 -0.89 -5.87 0.23
C TRP A 71 -0.54 -5.53 1.69
N VAL A 72 -1.55 -5.25 2.53
CA VAL A 72 -1.36 -4.96 3.97
C VAL A 72 -0.64 -6.10 4.66
N HIS A 73 -1.02 -7.34 4.38
CA HIS A 73 -0.37 -8.51 4.97
C HIS A 73 1.13 -8.56 4.68
N GLN A 74 1.57 -8.08 3.54
CA GLN A 74 2.96 -8.15 3.11
C GLN A 74 3.79 -6.92 3.54
N HIS A 75 3.15 -5.75 3.59
CA HIS A 75 3.84 -4.46 3.78
C HIS A 75 3.52 -3.77 5.10
N GLN A 76 2.47 -4.20 5.81
CA GLN A 76 2.05 -3.64 7.10
C GLN A 76 1.34 -4.70 7.94
N ASN A 77 1.98 -5.86 8.08
CA ASN A 77 1.39 -7.03 8.76
C ASN A 77 0.95 -6.74 10.20
N GLU A 78 1.60 -5.80 10.90
CA GLU A 78 1.21 -5.41 12.24
C GLU A 78 -0.22 -4.85 12.33
N LEU A 79 -0.79 -4.31 11.24
CA LEU A 79 -2.20 -3.90 11.24
C LEU A 79 -3.16 -5.09 11.41
N LEU A 80 -2.82 -6.23 10.83
CA LEU A 80 -3.60 -7.46 10.93
C LEU A 80 -3.36 -8.18 12.25
N ALA A 81 -2.15 -8.09 12.79
CA ALA A 81 -1.76 -8.67 14.07
C ALA A 81 -2.23 -7.83 15.27
N ASN A 82 -2.60 -6.56 15.06
CA ASN A 82 -3.02 -5.64 16.13
C ASN A 82 -4.32 -6.15 16.79
N PRO A 83 -4.32 -6.41 18.10
CA PRO A 83 -5.51 -6.87 18.82
C PRO A 83 -6.66 -5.84 18.80
N ASP A 84 -6.34 -4.56 18.75
CA ASP A 84 -7.35 -3.49 18.73
C ASP A 84 -8.10 -3.38 17.40
N LYS A 85 -7.54 -3.93 16.30
CA LYS A 85 -8.15 -3.94 14.95
C LYS A 85 -8.59 -2.56 14.42
N LYS A 86 -7.91 -1.47 14.85
CA LYS A 86 -8.31 -0.08 14.54
C LYS A 86 -7.56 0.56 13.39
N GLY A 87 -6.47 -0.04 12.93
CA GLY A 87 -5.59 0.55 11.91
C GLY A 87 -6.13 0.50 10.48
N ILE A 88 -7.24 -0.22 10.24
CA ILE A 88 -7.95 -0.29 8.96
C ILE A 88 -9.40 0.12 9.23
N ARG A 89 -9.85 1.17 8.57
CA ARG A 89 -11.21 1.72 8.71
C ARG A 89 -11.76 2.06 7.33
N PHE A 90 -13.07 2.11 7.19
CA PHE A 90 -13.70 2.55 5.95
C PHE A 90 -15.02 3.27 6.21
N ASP A 91 -15.39 4.16 5.28
CA ASP A 91 -16.69 4.78 5.14
C ASP A 91 -17.21 4.51 3.73
N ALA A 92 -18.51 4.35 3.58
CA ALA A 92 -19.14 4.17 2.28
C ALA A 92 -20.33 5.12 2.15
N GLU A 93 -20.39 5.86 1.05
CA GLU A 93 -21.54 6.71 0.68
C GLU A 93 -22.18 6.12 -0.56
N TYR A 94 -23.44 5.67 -0.43
CA TYR A 94 -24.20 5.14 -1.56
C TYR A 94 -24.81 6.31 -2.32
N LEU A 95 -24.32 6.54 -3.53
CA LEU A 95 -24.79 7.62 -4.40
C LEU A 95 -26.17 7.29 -4.99
N ASN A 96 -26.37 5.98 -5.27
CA ASN A 96 -27.63 5.43 -5.78
C ASN A 96 -27.65 3.89 -5.50
N THR A 97 -28.56 3.16 -6.15
CA THR A 97 -28.69 1.70 -6.00
C THR A 97 -27.55 0.91 -6.68
N GLU A 98 -26.75 1.54 -7.53
CA GLU A 98 -25.76 0.88 -8.39
C GLU A 98 -24.31 1.30 -8.10
N SER A 99 -24.10 2.45 -7.45
CA SER A 99 -22.76 2.99 -7.20
C SER A 99 -22.61 3.60 -5.82
N MET A 100 -21.37 3.55 -5.32
CA MET A 100 -20.95 4.15 -4.05
C MET A 100 -19.58 4.79 -4.16
N ASP A 101 -19.33 5.78 -3.32
CA ASP A 101 -17.98 6.23 -2.99
C ASP A 101 -17.50 5.47 -1.76
N LEU A 102 -16.37 4.78 -1.89
CA LEU A 102 -15.75 4.05 -0.79
C LEU A 102 -14.48 4.76 -0.34
N VAL A 103 -14.42 5.12 0.93
CA VAL A 103 -13.23 5.72 1.55
C VAL A 103 -12.59 4.70 2.47
N VAL A 104 -11.30 4.41 2.28
CA VAL A 104 -10.54 3.51 3.13
C VAL A 104 -9.39 4.25 3.78
N TYR A 105 -9.18 4.01 5.07
CA TYR A 105 -8.09 4.57 5.87
C TYR A 105 -7.18 3.46 6.35
N LEU A 106 -5.87 3.63 6.10
CA LEU A 106 -4.82 2.74 6.58
C LEU A 106 -3.83 3.53 7.43
N ASP A 107 -3.58 3.07 8.66
CA ASP A 107 -2.54 3.62 9.50
C ASP A 107 -1.21 2.94 9.16
N LEU A 108 -0.32 3.65 8.48
CA LEU A 108 0.92 3.11 7.94
C LEU A 108 2.14 3.66 8.64
N THR A 109 3.20 2.85 8.66
CA THR A 109 4.52 3.25 9.15
C THR A 109 5.60 2.94 8.12
N GLU A 110 6.64 3.79 8.04
CA GLU A 110 7.83 3.55 7.21
C GLU A 110 9.08 3.93 7.98
N ARG A 111 10.03 3.01 8.06
CA ARG A 111 11.32 3.25 8.73
C ARG A 111 12.39 3.65 7.71
N VAL A 112 13.14 4.69 8.05
CA VAL A 112 14.25 5.19 7.22
C VAL A 112 15.50 5.28 8.06
N ILE A 113 16.62 4.86 7.49
CA ILE A 113 17.96 5.05 8.07
C ILE A 113 18.84 5.81 7.07
N ALA A 114 19.68 6.71 7.60
CA ALA A 114 20.74 7.32 6.83
C ALA A 114 22.02 6.50 6.96
N LYS A 115 22.58 6.09 5.83
CA LYS A 115 23.90 5.46 5.74
C LYS A 115 24.89 6.51 5.26
N GLU A 116 25.93 6.74 6.02
CA GLU A 116 27.05 7.58 5.59
C GLU A 116 27.77 6.92 4.42
N LEU A 117 28.07 7.71 3.41
CA LEU A 117 28.90 7.30 2.28
C LEU A 117 30.36 7.66 2.55
N ALA A 118 31.28 6.82 2.08
CA ALA A 118 32.70 7.10 2.22
C ALA A 118 33.11 8.35 1.41
N GLU A 119 32.49 8.55 0.25
CA GLU A 119 32.72 9.69 -0.64
C GLU A 119 31.41 10.13 -1.32
N PRO A 120 31.18 11.45 -1.52
CA PRO A 120 31.95 12.56 -0.93
C PRO A 120 31.74 12.71 0.57
N LEU A 121 32.71 13.28 1.29
CA LEU A 121 32.59 13.48 2.74
C LEU A 121 31.33 14.26 3.12
N GLY A 122 30.54 13.72 4.06
CA GLY A 122 29.25 14.28 4.49
C GLY A 122 28.06 13.88 3.64
N ALA A 123 28.23 13.00 2.64
CA ALA A 123 27.13 12.44 1.88
C ALA A 123 26.45 11.30 2.63
N MET A 124 25.15 11.20 2.49
CA MET A 124 24.32 10.15 3.09
C MET A 124 23.37 9.52 2.07
N GLU A 125 23.24 8.22 2.13
CA GLU A 125 22.21 7.47 1.42
C GLU A 125 21.02 7.23 2.36
N LEU A 126 19.80 7.59 1.93
CA LEU A 126 18.59 7.31 2.68
C LEU A 126 18.01 5.96 2.25
N VAL A 127 17.97 5.03 3.19
CA VAL A 127 17.49 3.67 2.94
C VAL A 127 16.18 3.45 3.68
N HIS A 128 15.10 3.19 2.94
CA HIS A 128 13.86 2.70 3.51
C HIS A 128 14.01 1.22 3.85
N LEU A 129 13.78 0.90 5.12
CA LEU A 129 13.84 -0.48 5.56
C LEU A 129 12.61 -1.24 5.07
N ASP A 130 12.85 -2.47 4.67
CA ASP A 130 11.76 -3.37 4.34
C ASP A 130 10.98 -3.77 5.59
N ASP A 131 9.70 -4.03 5.40
CA ASP A 131 8.86 -4.56 6.46
C ASP A 131 9.26 -6.01 6.79
N THR A 132 8.99 -6.41 8.03
CA THR A 132 9.21 -7.81 8.44
C THR A 132 8.22 -8.69 7.66
N PRO A 133 8.70 -9.66 6.88
CA PRO A 133 7.78 -10.52 6.14
C PRO A 133 6.91 -11.33 7.12
N PRO A 134 5.63 -11.56 6.79
CA PRO A 134 4.76 -12.39 7.59
C PRO A 134 5.30 -13.82 7.69
N MET A 135 5.18 -14.42 8.88
CA MET A 135 5.80 -15.70 9.21
C MET A 135 5.19 -16.91 8.47
N PHE A 136 3.97 -16.79 7.92
CA PHE A 136 3.17 -17.91 7.44
C PHE A 136 2.26 -17.62 6.23
N MET A 137 2.70 -16.91 5.21
CA MET A 137 1.92 -16.93 3.96
C MET A 137 2.64 -17.71 2.88
N PRO A 138 1.95 -18.68 2.22
CA PRO A 138 2.36 -19.09 0.89
C PRO A 138 2.40 -17.81 0.05
N LYS A 139 3.43 -17.63 -0.75
CA LYS A 139 3.54 -16.50 -1.69
C LYS A 139 3.00 -16.98 -3.03
N PRO A 140 1.68 -16.99 -3.27
CA PRO A 140 1.20 -17.25 -4.61
C PRO A 140 1.75 -16.13 -5.50
N GLU A 141 2.30 -16.52 -6.63
CA GLU A 141 2.79 -15.56 -7.62
C GLU A 141 1.61 -14.96 -8.39
N HIS A 142 0.46 -15.62 -8.35
CA HIS A 142 -0.76 -15.27 -9.07
C HIS A 142 -1.98 -15.33 -8.15
N TRP A 143 -2.81 -14.31 -8.19
CA TRP A 143 -4.05 -14.22 -7.43
C TRP A 143 -5.25 -14.06 -8.35
N THR A 144 -6.33 -14.77 -8.03
CA THR A 144 -7.62 -14.62 -8.69
C THR A 144 -8.71 -14.52 -7.63
N ILE A 145 -9.60 -13.55 -7.76
CA ILE A 145 -10.76 -13.38 -6.88
C ILE A 145 -12.02 -13.78 -7.61
N PHE A 146 -12.83 -14.60 -6.96
CA PHE A 146 -14.17 -14.97 -7.40
C PHE A 146 -15.22 -14.47 -6.39
N ILE A 147 -16.33 -13.94 -6.90
CA ILE A 147 -17.53 -13.65 -6.11
C ILE A 147 -18.67 -14.44 -6.74
N LYS A 148 -19.26 -15.40 -5.98
CA LYS A 148 -20.34 -16.28 -6.47
C LYS A 148 -20.02 -16.92 -7.84
N ASP A 149 -18.84 -17.54 -7.94
CA ASP A 149 -18.33 -18.21 -9.15
C ASP A 149 -17.99 -17.27 -10.34
N GLU A 150 -18.16 -15.98 -10.21
CA GLU A 150 -17.74 -14.97 -11.19
C GLU A 150 -16.34 -14.45 -10.85
N LYS A 151 -15.41 -14.50 -11.82
CA LYS A 151 -14.06 -13.93 -11.68
C LYS A 151 -14.15 -12.40 -11.74
N VAL A 152 -13.80 -11.73 -10.65
CA VAL A 152 -13.92 -10.26 -10.52
C VAL A 152 -12.57 -9.54 -10.52
N ALA A 153 -11.48 -10.23 -10.18
CA ALA A 153 -10.14 -9.65 -10.23
C ALA A 153 -9.07 -10.73 -10.41
N GLU A 154 -7.95 -10.36 -11.02
CA GLU A 154 -6.81 -11.22 -11.26
C GLU A 154 -5.55 -10.38 -11.37
N TRP A 155 -4.48 -10.76 -10.68
CA TRP A 155 -3.18 -10.07 -10.78
C TRP A 155 -2.03 -10.97 -10.40
N ASP A 156 -0.85 -10.65 -10.93
CA ASP A 156 0.41 -11.24 -10.54
C ASP A 156 1.06 -10.44 -9.42
N TYR A 157 1.50 -11.13 -8.37
CA TYR A 157 2.28 -10.50 -7.34
C TYR A 157 3.74 -10.40 -7.76
N ASN A 158 4.12 -9.24 -8.24
CA ASN A 158 5.53 -8.99 -8.57
C ASN A 158 6.37 -8.90 -7.29
N LYS A 159 7.26 -9.86 -7.08
CA LYS A 159 8.38 -9.70 -6.16
C LYS A 159 9.09 -8.39 -6.51
N LYS A 160 9.15 -7.47 -5.54
CA LYS A 160 9.89 -6.21 -5.57
C LYS A 160 10.82 -6.05 -6.77
N GLN A 161 10.46 -5.17 -7.67
CA GLN A 161 11.44 -4.56 -8.55
C GLN A 161 12.33 -3.68 -7.66
N PRO A 162 13.65 -3.89 -7.59
CA PRO A 162 14.51 -3.07 -6.75
C PRO A 162 14.36 -1.60 -7.16
N PRO A 163 14.33 -0.65 -6.22
CA PRO A 163 14.24 0.77 -6.54
C PRO A 163 15.45 1.15 -7.40
N GLY A 164 15.20 1.58 -8.64
CA GLY A 164 16.24 2.04 -9.55
C GLY A 164 16.36 1.32 -10.89
N SER A 165 15.62 0.24 -11.16
CA SER A 165 15.58 -0.33 -12.50
C SER A 165 14.67 0.53 -13.41
N VAL A 166 15.24 1.57 -14.01
CA VAL A 166 14.63 2.23 -15.16
C VAL A 166 14.60 1.19 -16.28
N ALA A 167 13.42 0.82 -16.77
CA ALA A 167 13.31 0.03 -17.98
C ALA A 167 14.04 0.76 -19.12
N PRO A 168 14.83 0.06 -19.96
CA PRO A 168 15.41 0.70 -21.13
C PRO A 168 14.26 1.21 -22.01
N ALA A 169 14.33 2.48 -22.38
CA ALA A 169 13.40 3.08 -23.34
C ALA A 169 13.50 2.34 -24.68
N PRO A 170 12.40 2.21 -25.44
CA PRO A 170 12.37 1.52 -26.72
C PRO A 170 13.23 2.19 -27.79
#